data_9558a88725704165bead5c3225caaffd
#
_entry.id   9558a88725704165bead5c3225caaffd
#
_cell.length_a   1.000
_cell.length_b   1.000
_cell.length_c   1.000
_cell.angle_alpha   90.00
_cell.angle_beta   90.00
_cell.angle_gamma   90.00
#
_symmetry.space_group_name_H-M   'P 1'
#
loop_
_entity.id
_entity.type
_entity.pdbx_description
1 polymer ?
#
loop_
_entity_poly.entity_id
_entity_poly.type
_entity_poly.pdbx_seq_one_letter_code
_entity_poly.pdbx_strand_id
1 'polypeptide(L)'
;QERYGFKYLCADERNELAKVGADFIQSYQSKVPFLLVLSFINPHDICFVMPSKTRPPFEKAYKREPEIKMAVDSLSRIADSMPVGFFETDASAPLPKNLQPTVNNIYDNGRLISDKTDSEWRRYIWMYHRMVEIVDAQIGKVLDALDKSPLKDNTIVIMTSDHGEMRGSHQMIGKNIQYEEAQRVPLIFAGRGIKKGMDDKSVICNVWDLLPTMCEMASIANVPNYEGISLYGLVTEGKPLLKRDYIYLESLQSYQIIKQGRYKYTVREASGLPCMFTDLKVDSLETMNLIEKPQYQDVITELKVILDEELEHRQIVLDENGWRNSKGRVK
;
A
#
# COMPACT_ATOMS: atom_id res chain seq x y z
N GLN A 1 -5.01 -6.46 -21.94
CA GLN A 1 -3.75 -5.86 -21.49
C GLN A 1 -3.05 -5.08 -22.60
N GLU A 2 -3.04 -5.56 -23.81
CA GLU A 2 -2.62 -4.76 -24.98
C GLU A 2 -3.41 -3.46 -25.14
N ARG A 3 -4.66 -3.43 -24.62
CA ARG A 3 -5.51 -2.23 -24.61
C ARG A 3 -4.87 -1.02 -23.91
N TYR A 4 -3.92 -1.26 -22.98
CA TYR A 4 -3.23 -0.20 -22.24
C TYR A 4 -1.78 -0.01 -22.68
N GLY A 5 -1.38 -0.59 -23.82
CA GLY A 5 -0.04 -0.45 -24.37
C GLY A 5 1.02 -1.35 -23.73
N PHE A 6 0.65 -2.23 -22.79
CA PHE A 6 1.56 -3.18 -22.18
C PHE A 6 1.52 -4.54 -22.89
N LYS A 7 2.70 -5.09 -23.17
CA LYS A 7 2.84 -6.49 -23.53
C LYS A 7 2.88 -7.33 -22.26
N TYR A 8 1.99 -8.30 -22.15
CA TYR A 8 1.93 -9.20 -21.00
C TYR A 8 2.92 -10.34 -21.15
N LEU A 9 3.75 -10.55 -20.13
CA LEU A 9 4.83 -11.53 -20.18
C LEU A 9 4.54 -12.78 -19.35
N CYS A 10 3.81 -12.65 -18.22
CA CYS A 10 3.64 -13.73 -17.27
C CYS A 10 2.29 -13.63 -16.54
N ALA A 11 1.59 -14.76 -16.37
CA ALA A 11 0.35 -14.87 -15.61
C ALA A 11 0.57 -15.38 -14.18
N ASP A 12 1.68 -16.06 -13.91
CA ASP A 12 1.99 -16.56 -12.56
C ASP A 12 2.83 -15.54 -11.77
N GLU A 13 2.12 -14.70 -11.01
CA GLU A 13 2.70 -13.65 -10.18
C GLU A 13 3.38 -14.18 -8.91
N ARG A 14 3.23 -15.48 -8.61
CA ARG A 14 3.77 -16.12 -7.41
C ARG A 14 5.06 -16.87 -7.65
N ASN A 15 5.17 -17.64 -8.74
CA ASN A 15 6.29 -18.56 -8.93
C ASN A 15 7.17 -18.18 -10.11
N GLU A 16 6.59 -17.74 -11.23
CA GLU A 16 7.30 -17.56 -12.51
C GLU A 16 7.73 -16.12 -12.79
N LEU A 17 7.05 -15.12 -12.20
CA LEU A 17 7.25 -13.71 -12.55
C LEU A 17 8.71 -13.26 -12.42
N ALA A 18 9.38 -13.64 -11.32
CA ALA A 18 10.77 -13.27 -11.09
C ALA A 18 11.71 -13.85 -12.15
N LYS A 19 11.47 -15.11 -12.56
CA LYS A 19 12.23 -15.77 -13.61
C LYS A 19 12.01 -15.09 -14.97
N VAL A 20 10.75 -14.84 -15.33
CA VAL A 20 10.39 -14.18 -16.59
C VAL A 20 10.98 -12.77 -16.66
N GLY A 21 10.95 -12.01 -15.56
CA GLY A 21 11.58 -10.70 -15.46
C GLY A 21 13.10 -10.75 -15.62
N ALA A 22 13.76 -11.73 -14.98
CA ALA A 22 15.19 -11.95 -15.10
C ALA A 22 15.59 -12.36 -16.53
N ASP A 23 14.85 -13.30 -17.13
CA ASP A 23 15.08 -13.76 -18.52
C ASP A 23 14.89 -12.59 -19.52
N PHE A 24 13.89 -11.73 -19.31
CA PHE A 24 13.69 -10.53 -20.11
C PHE A 24 14.92 -9.61 -20.04
N ILE A 25 15.42 -9.30 -18.85
CA ILE A 25 16.59 -8.43 -18.66
C ILE A 25 17.83 -9.02 -19.33
N GLN A 26 18.08 -10.31 -19.17
CA GLN A 26 19.26 -10.99 -19.74
C GLN A 26 19.23 -11.11 -21.27
N SER A 27 18.02 -11.25 -21.83
CA SER A 27 17.85 -11.43 -23.29
C SER A 27 17.66 -10.14 -24.07
N TYR A 28 17.48 -8.98 -23.35
CA TYR A 28 17.18 -7.72 -24.02
C TYR A 28 18.37 -7.16 -24.81
N GLN A 29 18.26 -7.13 -26.14
CA GLN A 29 19.30 -6.65 -27.05
C GLN A 29 18.92 -5.38 -27.82
N SER A 30 17.68 -4.88 -27.63
CA SER A 30 17.22 -3.68 -28.31
C SER A 30 17.89 -2.41 -27.76
N LYS A 31 18.02 -1.39 -28.59
CA LYS A 31 18.43 -0.05 -28.18
C LYS A 31 17.25 0.85 -27.75
N VAL A 32 16.03 0.37 -27.96
CA VAL A 32 14.81 1.09 -27.57
C VAL A 32 14.65 1.02 -26.05
N PRO A 33 14.41 2.13 -25.35
CA PRO A 33 14.10 2.08 -23.93
C PRO A 33 12.86 1.24 -23.63
N PHE A 34 12.80 0.62 -22.47
CA PHE A 34 11.64 -0.14 -22.01
C PHE A 34 11.18 0.30 -20.62
N LEU A 35 9.92 0.04 -20.32
CA LEU A 35 9.35 0.03 -18.98
C LEU A 35 8.95 -1.42 -18.65
N LEU A 36 9.64 -2.02 -17.68
CA LEU A 36 9.31 -3.35 -17.17
C LEU A 36 8.61 -3.20 -15.81
N VAL A 37 7.36 -3.69 -15.72
CA VAL A 37 6.59 -3.71 -14.48
C VAL A 37 6.46 -5.15 -14.01
N LEU A 38 6.92 -5.43 -12.79
CA LEU A 38 6.85 -6.73 -12.13
C LEU A 38 5.98 -6.60 -10.88
N SER A 39 4.72 -7.00 -10.99
CA SER A 39 3.73 -6.95 -9.90
C SER A 39 3.69 -8.28 -9.17
N PHE A 40 4.47 -8.42 -8.11
CA PHE A 40 4.43 -9.59 -7.23
C PHE A 40 3.17 -9.56 -6.37
N ILE A 41 2.41 -10.66 -6.34
CA ILE A 41 1.14 -10.71 -5.61
C ILE A 41 1.33 -10.72 -4.08
N ASN A 42 2.36 -11.39 -3.57
CA ASN A 42 2.58 -11.49 -2.15
C ASN A 42 3.18 -10.19 -1.56
N PRO A 43 2.87 -9.89 -0.29
CA PRO A 43 2.22 -10.72 0.75
C PRO A 43 0.68 -10.76 0.75
N HIS A 44 0.00 -10.50 -0.36
CA HIS A 44 -1.47 -10.48 -0.47
C HIS A 44 -2.14 -11.76 0.09
N ASP A 45 -1.51 -12.92 -0.07
CA ASP A 45 -2.09 -14.21 0.34
C ASP A 45 -2.32 -14.33 1.85
N ILE A 46 -1.76 -13.40 2.65
CA ILE A 46 -2.06 -13.28 4.09
C ILE A 46 -3.56 -13.12 4.34
N CYS A 47 -4.31 -12.59 3.39
CA CYS A 47 -5.76 -12.44 3.49
C CYS A 47 -6.52 -13.75 3.66
N PHE A 48 -5.89 -14.88 3.37
CA PHE A 48 -6.47 -16.21 3.52
C PHE A 48 -6.13 -16.88 4.86
N VAL A 49 -5.23 -16.33 5.65
CA VAL A 49 -4.74 -16.93 6.89
C VAL A 49 -5.73 -16.81 8.04
N MET A 50 -6.38 -15.65 8.18
CA MET A 50 -7.37 -15.42 9.22
C MET A 50 -8.77 -15.31 8.65
N PRO A 51 -9.72 -16.12 9.09
CA PRO A 51 -11.12 -15.95 8.72
C PRO A 51 -11.66 -14.65 9.36
N SER A 52 -12.49 -13.94 8.61
CA SER A 52 -13.27 -12.81 9.10
C SER A 52 -14.75 -13.07 8.92
N LYS A 53 -15.61 -12.21 9.48
CA LYS A 53 -17.07 -12.32 9.31
C LYS A 53 -17.49 -12.37 7.83
N THR A 54 -16.74 -11.72 6.96
CA THR A 54 -17.00 -11.63 5.51
C THR A 54 -16.23 -12.65 4.68
N ARG A 55 -15.26 -13.35 5.27
CA ARG A 55 -14.43 -14.35 4.58
C ARG A 55 -14.58 -15.71 5.25
N PRO A 56 -14.95 -16.76 4.50
CA PRO A 56 -15.05 -18.09 5.04
C PRO A 56 -13.67 -18.59 5.49
N PRO A 57 -13.62 -19.57 6.41
CA PRO A 57 -12.39 -20.29 6.72
C PRO A 57 -11.72 -20.77 5.44
N PHE A 58 -10.40 -20.72 5.47
CA PHE A 58 -9.48 -21.11 4.42
C PHE A 58 -9.90 -22.36 3.61
N GLU A 59 -10.32 -23.42 4.28
CA GLU A 59 -10.77 -24.66 3.69
C GLU A 59 -12.02 -24.56 2.80
N LYS A 60 -12.89 -23.56 3.07
CA LYS A 60 -14.09 -23.32 2.26
C LYS A 60 -13.82 -22.44 1.03
N ALA A 61 -12.84 -21.56 1.09
CA ALA A 61 -12.40 -20.75 -0.04
C ALA A 61 -11.70 -21.62 -1.10
N TYR A 62 -11.01 -22.67 -0.66
CA TYR A 62 -10.25 -23.62 -1.47
C TYR A 62 -11.01 -24.25 -2.64
N LYS A 63 -12.31 -24.38 -2.55
CA LYS A 63 -13.12 -25.12 -3.54
C LYS A 63 -13.53 -24.28 -4.77
N ARG A 64 -13.21 -23.02 -4.83
CA ARG A 64 -13.84 -22.12 -5.81
C ARG A 64 -12.96 -21.65 -6.96
N GLU A 65 -11.64 -21.52 -6.81
CA GLU A 65 -10.79 -20.95 -7.88
C GLU A 65 -9.34 -21.48 -7.86
N PRO A 66 -8.72 -21.74 -9.03
CA PRO A 66 -7.33 -22.21 -9.11
C PRO A 66 -6.29 -21.30 -8.46
N GLU A 67 -6.53 -19.97 -8.51
CA GLU A 67 -5.65 -18.96 -7.89
C GLU A 67 -5.60 -19.08 -6.38
N ILE A 68 -6.74 -19.37 -5.75
CA ILE A 68 -6.81 -19.61 -4.31
C ILE A 68 -6.06 -20.88 -3.94
N LYS A 69 -6.09 -21.91 -4.79
CA LYS A 69 -5.32 -23.14 -4.55
C LYS A 69 -3.82 -22.87 -4.49
N MET A 70 -3.28 -22.07 -5.41
CA MET A 70 -1.86 -21.71 -5.41
C MET A 70 -1.47 -20.93 -4.14
N ALA A 71 -2.31 -20.00 -3.70
CA ALA A 71 -2.13 -19.29 -2.44
C ALA A 71 -2.13 -20.27 -1.25
N VAL A 72 -3.08 -21.19 -1.22
CA VAL A 72 -3.21 -22.20 -0.17
C VAL A 72 -2.00 -23.12 -0.11
N ASP A 73 -1.53 -23.62 -1.24
CA ASP A 73 -0.36 -24.51 -1.28
C ASP A 73 0.90 -23.78 -0.81
N SER A 74 1.02 -22.48 -1.09
CA SER A 74 2.09 -21.63 -0.59
C SER A 74 2.00 -21.45 0.92
N LEU A 75 0.81 -21.12 1.43
CA LEU A 75 0.55 -20.92 2.85
C LEU A 75 0.74 -22.19 3.67
N SER A 76 0.34 -23.36 3.16
CA SER A 76 0.55 -24.64 3.81
C SER A 76 2.03 -24.92 3.97
N ARG A 77 2.85 -24.72 2.94
CA ARG A 77 4.31 -24.88 3.02
C ARG A 77 4.95 -23.93 4.04
N ILE A 78 4.46 -22.69 4.11
CA ILE A 78 4.91 -21.72 5.13
C ILE A 78 4.52 -22.20 6.52
N ALA A 79 3.28 -22.63 6.72
CA ALA A 79 2.81 -23.13 8.00
C ALA A 79 3.58 -24.38 8.47
N ASP A 80 3.87 -25.31 7.55
CA ASP A 80 4.62 -26.53 7.83
C ASP A 80 6.09 -26.24 8.19
N SER A 81 6.65 -25.12 7.74
CA SER A 81 8.01 -24.68 8.05
C SER A 81 8.15 -24.02 9.43
N MET A 82 7.04 -23.86 10.16
CA MET A 82 7.03 -23.14 11.42
C MET A 82 7.67 -23.98 12.54
N PRO A 83 8.60 -23.42 13.32
CA PRO A 83 9.20 -24.14 14.45
C PRO A 83 8.16 -24.54 15.49
N VAL A 84 8.31 -25.72 16.05
CA VAL A 84 7.47 -26.20 17.15
C VAL A 84 7.65 -25.28 18.36
N GLY A 85 6.56 -24.83 18.98
CA GLY A 85 6.58 -23.94 20.13
C GLY A 85 6.82 -22.46 19.81
N PHE A 86 6.89 -22.07 18.54
CA PHE A 86 7.14 -20.71 18.08
C PHE A 86 6.16 -19.67 18.66
N PHE A 87 4.92 -20.04 18.87
CA PHE A 87 3.85 -19.10 19.26
C PHE A 87 3.88 -18.66 20.72
N GLU A 88 4.54 -19.40 21.58
CA GLU A 88 4.46 -19.15 23.02
C GLU A 88 5.47 -18.12 23.50
N THR A 89 6.61 -17.99 22.83
CA THR A 89 7.75 -17.22 23.37
C THR A 89 8.55 -16.38 22.37
N ASP A 90 8.25 -16.42 21.06
CA ASP A 90 9.17 -15.83 20.08
C ASP A 90 8.99 -14.32 19.93
N ALA A 91 10.06 -13.59 20.24
CA ALA A 91 10.18 -12.15 20.05
C ALA A 91 10.29 -11.74 18.57
N SER A 92 10.50 -12.67 17.63
CA SER A 92 10.63 -12.40 16.19
C SER A 92 9.31 -11.98 15.50
N ALA A 93 8.18 -12.25 16.14
CA ALA A 93 6.87 -11.76 15.73
C ALA A 93 6.22 -10.95 16.87
N PRO A 94 6.72 -9.77 17.20
CA PRO A 94 6.17 -8.96 18.28
C PRO A 94 4.75 -8.54 17.93
N LEU A 95 3.89 -8.53 18.95
CA LEU A 95 2.54 -7.98 18.80
C LEU A 95 2.61 -6.48 18.50
N PRO A 96 1.69 -5.94 17.68
CA PRO A 96 1.61 -4.52 17.44
C PRO A 96 1.40 -3.75 18.75
N LYS A 97 2.06 -2.59 18.89
CA LYS A 97 1.90 -1.73 20.07
C LYS A 97 0.47 -1.20 20.23
N ASN A 98 -0.26 -1.13 19.15
CA ASN A 98 -1.66 -0.70 19.07
C ASN A 98 -2.63 -1.86 18.82
N LEU A 99 -2.34 -3.05 19.39
CA LEU A 99 -3.24 -4.22 19.29
C LEU A 99 -4.60 -4.02 19.99
N GLN A 100 -4.78 -2.93 20.72
CA GLN A 100 -6.07 -2.62 21.33
C GLN A 100 -7.08 -2.14 20.28
N PRO A 101 -8.38 -2.51 20.37
CA PRO A 101 -9.40 -1.93 19.51
C PRO A 101 -9.42 -0.42 19.70
N THR A 102 -9.57 0.33 18.62
CA THR A 102 -9.83 1.77 18.71
C THR A 102 -11.17 2.00 19.40
N VAL A 103 -11.22 3.01 20.25
CA VAL A 103 -12.39 3.34 21.08
C VAL A 103 -13.67 3.55 20.25
N ASN A 104 -13.51 3.92 18.98
CA ASN A 104 -14.61 4.04 18.03
C ASN A 104 -14.31 3.10 16.85
N ASN A 105 -14.93 1.94 16.82
CA ASN A 105 -14.91 1.02 15.68
C ASN A 105 -15.54 1.68 14.44
N ILE A 106 -14.81 2.58 13.82
CA ILE A 106 -15.24 3.36 12.66
C ILE A 106 -15.45 2.44 11.46
N TYR A 107 -14.72 1.33 11.44
CA TYR A 107 -14.66 0.39 10.34
C TYR A 107 -15.19 -0.99 10.73
N ASP A 108 -16.51 -1.13 10.94
CA ASP A 108 -17.12 -2.46 11.04
C ASP A 108 -17.41 -3.02 9.64
N ASN A 109 -16.34 -3.37 8.93
CA ASN A 109 -16.41 -3.96 7.61
C ASN A 109 -15.95 -5.43 7.57
N GLY A 110 -16.01 -6.12 8.72
CA GLY A 110 -15.55 -7.50 8.87
C GLY A 110 -14.03 -7.66 8.92
N ARG A 111 -13.28 -6.57 9.09
CA ARG A 111 -11.82 -6.58 9.25
C ARG A 111 -11.38 -6.53 10.70
N LEU A 112 -12.28 -6.10 11.60
CA LEU A 112 -12.07 -6.18 13.03
C LEU A 112 -12.18 -7.65 13.47
N ILE A 113 -11.14 -8.13 14.15
CA ILE A 113 -11.06 -9.49 14.67
C ILE A 113 -10.69 -9.39 16.15
N SER A 114 -11.69 -9.26 17.01
CA SER A 114 -11.52 -9.04 18.44
C SER A 114 -11.46 -10.31 19.30
N ASP A 115 -11.67 -11.48 18.68
CA ASP A 115 -11.79 -12.78 19.36
C ASP A 115 -10.52 -13.62 19.28
N LYS A 116 -9.40 -13.06 18.82
CA LYS A 116 -8.15 -13.76 18.63
C LYS A 116 -7.22 -13.63 19.84
N THR A 117 -6.56 -14.75 20.15
CA THR A 117 -5.51 -14.80 21.16
C THR A 117 -4.21 -14.17 20.65
N ASP A 118 -3.33 -13.80 21.57
CA ASP A 118 -1.99 -13.32 21.24
C ASP A 118 -1.21 -14.32 20.37
N SER A 119 -1.37 -15.61 20.62
CA SER A 119 -0.75 -16.67 19.84
C SER A 119 -1.22 -16.68 18.38
N GLU A 120 -2.52 -16.52 18.15
CA GLU A 120 -3.08 -16.42 16.79
C GLU A 120 -2.59 -15.17 16.06
N TRP A 121 -2.49 -14.04 16.75
CA TRP A 121 -1.91 -12.82 16.19
C TRP A 121 -0.43 -12.97 15.85
N ARG A 122 0.36 -13.58 16.72
CA ARG A 122 1.79 -13.86 16.45
C ARG A 122 1.95 -14.76 15.23
N ARG A 123 1.11 -15.79 15.10
CA ARG A 123 1.09 -16.67 13.93
C ARG A 123 0.82 -15.88 12.65
N TYR A 124 -0.18 -15.02 12.65
CA TYR A 124 -0.55 -14.19 11.51
C TYR A 124 0.61 -13.29 11.09
N ILE A 125 1.21 -12.58 12.04
CA ILE A 125 2.33 -11.67 11.81
C ILE A 125 3.55 -12.43 11.28
N TRP A 126 3.85 -13.59 11.86
CA TRP A 126 4.96 -14.42 11.41
C TRP A 126 4.76 -14.89 9.95
N MET A 127 3.59 -15.36 9.60
CA MET A 127 3.27 -15.75 8.23
C MET A 127 3.40 -14.58 7.25
N TYR A 128 2.97 -13.39 7.65
CA TYR A 128 3.17 -12.19 6.84
C TYR A 128 4.66 -11.93 6.55
N HIS A 129 5.51 -12.02 7.58
CA HIS A 129 6.95 -11.85 7.40
C HIS A 129 7.55 -12.88 6.46
N ARG A 130 7.14 -14.14 6.54
CA ARG A 130 7.61 -15.18 5.60
C ARG A 130 7.21 -14.89 4.16
N MET A 131 6.01 -14.37 3.95
CA MET A 131 5.57 -13.95 2.61
C MET A 131 6.39 -12.77 2.07
N VAL A 132 6.73 -11.82 2.93
CA VAL A 132 7.64 -10.70 2.56
C VAL A 132 9.01 -11.24 2.16
N GLU A 133 9.58 -12.18 2.92
CA GLU A 133 10.88 -12.81 2.58
C GLU A 133 10.84 -13.58 1.27
N ILE A 134 9.73 -14.22 0.94
CA ILE A 134 9.55 -14.88 -0.37
C ILE A 134 9.64 -13.84 -1.51
N VAL A 135 8.96 -12.71 -1.35
CA VAL A 135 8.99 -11.63 -2.35
C VAL A 135 10.38 -10.99 -2.43
N ASP A 136 11.02 -10.76 -1.29
CA ASP A 136 12.39 -10.24 -1.22
C ASP A 136 13.36 -11.13 -2.02
N ALA A 137 13.28 -12.45 -1.81
CA ALA A 137 14.08 -13.40 -2.56
C ALA A 137 13.77 -13.42 -4.09
N GLN A 138 12.51 -13.15 -4.45
CA GLN A 138 12.12 -13.03 -5.86
C GLN A 138 12.65 -11.73 -6.49
N ILE A 139 12.54 -10.61 -5.77
CA ILE A 139 13.12 -9.32 -6.18
C ILE A 139 14.64 -9.48 -6.32
N GLY A 140 15.29 -10.14 -5.36
CA GLY A 140 16.74 -10.43 -5.43
C GLY A 140 17.17 -11.12 -6.72
N LYS A 141 16.40 -12.12 -7.20
CA LYS A 141 16.70 -12.79 -8.50
C LYS A 141 16.66 -11.81 -9.70
N VAL A 142 15.72 -10.89 -9.70
CA VAL A 142 15.59 -9.88 -10.76
C VAL A 142 16.76 -8.88 -10.68
N LEU A 143 17.09 -8.41 -9.49
CA LEU A 143 18.22 -7.49 -9.28
C LEU A 143 19.55 -8.14 -9.61
N ASP A 144 19.75 -9.41 -9.27
CA ASP A 144 20.94 -10.20 -9.64
C ASP A 144 21.08 -10.32 -11.17
N ALA A 145 19.96 -10.52 -11.88
CA ALA A 145 19.95 -10.56 -13.33
C ALA A 145 20.33 -9.20 -13.94
N LEU A 146 19.81 -8.11 -13.38
CA LEU A 146 20.16 -6.75 -13.78
C LEU A 146 21.64 -6.47 -13.53
N ASP A 147 22.15 -6.80 -12.35
CA ASP A 147 23.54 -6.59 -11.96
C ASP A 147 24.55 -7.30 -12.89
N LYS A 148 24.15 -8.44 -13.44
CA LYS A 148 24.97 -9.22 -14.39
C LYS A 148 24.75 -8.84 -15.86
N SER A 149 23.83 -7.92 -16.14
CA SER A 149 23.49 -7.51 -17.51
C SER A 149 24.20 -6.22 -17.92
N PRO A 150 24.37 -5.98 -19.23
CA PRO A 150 24.88 -4.69 -19.73
C PRO A 150 23.93 -3.51 -19.47
N LEU A 151 22.72 -3.77 -19.02
CA LEU A 151 21.70 -2.77 -18.72
C LEU A 151 21.90 -2.11 -17.35
N LYS A 152 22.71 -2.70 -16.46
CA LYS A 152 22.92 -2.28 -15.05
C LYS A 152 23.11 -0.77 -14.91
N ASP A 153 24.06 -0.21 -15.66
CA ASP A 153 24.44 1.19 -15.55
C ASP A 153 23.52 2.15 -16.30
N ASN A 154 22.50 1.61 -16.96
CA ASN A 154 21.52 2.40 -17.73
C ASN A 154 20.07 2.13 -17.34
N THR A 155 19.85 1.59 -16.15
CA THR A 155 18.51 1.28 -15.62
C THR A 155 18.25 2.02 -14.34
N ILE A 156 17.03 2.54 -14.18
CA ILE A 156 16.49 3.04 -12.93
C ILE A 156 15.53 1.96 -12.41
N VAL A 157 15.65 1.63 -11.15
CA VAL A 157 14.77 0.70 -10.43
C VAL A 157 13.91 1.49 -9.46
N ILE A 158 12.59 1.27 -9.51
CA ILE A 158 11.63 1.83 -8.56
C ILE A 158 10.94 0.65 -7.88
N MET A 159 10.97 0.62 -6.54
CA MET A 159 10.28 -0.39 -5.74
C MET A 159 9.24 0.30 -4.88
N THR A 160 7.99 -0.18 -4.95
CA THR A 160 6.86 0.32 -4.17
C THR A 160 5.81 -0.76 -3.98
N SER A 161 4.71 -0.44 -3.30
CA SER A 161 3.50 -1.27 -3.18
C SER A 161 2.26 -0.41 -3.45
N ASP A 162 1.14 -1.05 -3.74
CA ASP A 162 -0.16 -0.41 -3.95
C ASP A 162 -0.80 0.07 -2.64
N HIS A 163 -0.61 -0.65 -1.54
CA HIS A 163 -1.08 -0.34 -0.19
C HIS A 163 -0.29 -1.11 0.85
N GLY A 164 -0.47 -0.75 2.12
CA GLY A 164 0.04 -1.48 3.27
C GLY A 164 -0.90 -2.59 3.75
N GLU A 165 -0.73 -3.02 5.01
CA GLU A 165 -1.51 -4.09 5.66
C GLU A 165 -1.62 -3.79 7.16
N MET A 166 -2.82 -3.92 7.74
CA MET A 166 -3.08 -3.64 9.17
C MET A 166 -2.30 -4.56 10.11
N ARG A 167 -2.10 -5.78 9.73
CA ARG A 167 -1.19 -6.73 10.40
C ARG A 167 -1.43 -6.86 11.92
N GLY A 168 -2.70 -6.79 12.34
CA GLY A 168 -3.10 -6.87 13.73
C GLY A 168 -3.23 -5.52 14.44
N SER A 169 -2.72 -4.44 13.89
CA SER A 169 -2.93 -3.10 14.45
C SER A 169 -4.43 -2.84 14.59
N HIS A 170 -4.85 -2.28 15.72
CA HIS A 170 -6.25 -2.03 16.07
C HIS A 170 -7.13 -3.30 16.06
N GLN A 171 -6.54 -4.50 16.23
CA GLN A 171 -7.20 -5.81 16.05
C GLN A 171 -7.80 -5.98 14.65
N MET A 172 -7.19 -5.38 13.64
CA MET A 172 -7.67 -5.40 12.27
C MET A 172 -6.71 -6.13 11.34
N ILE A 173 -7.25 -6.67 10.25
CA ILE A 173 -6.52 -7.29 9.14
C ILE A 173 -6.91 -6.62 7.83
N GLY A 174 -6.03 -6.75 6.83
CA GLY A 174 -6.28 -6.26 5.47
C GLY A 174 -6.01 -4.76 5.34
N LYS A 175 -6.72 -4.15 4.43
CA LYS A 175 -6.55 -2.80 3.87
C LYS A 175 -7.92 -2.17 3.62
N ASN A 176 -7.96 -1.04 2.89
CA ASN A 176 -9.15 -0.20 2.66
C ASN A 176 -9.63 0.50 3.93
N ILE A 177 -8.68 0.91 4.75
CA ILE A 177 -8.86 1.59 6.03
C ILE A 177 -7.87 2.75 6.06
N GLN A 178 -8.22 3.85 6.74
CA GLN A 178 -7.44 5.07 6.71
C GLN A 178 -6.43 5.17 7.88
N TYR A 179 -5.83 4.06 8.28
CA TYR A 179 -4.71 4.00 9.23
C TYR A 179 -3.36 3.97 8.51
N GLU A 180 -2.30 4.45 9.18
CA GLU A 180 -0.95 4.51 8.63
C GLU A 180 -0.47 3.15 8.12
N GLU A 181 -0.79 2.06 8.81
CA GLU A 181 -0.38 0.71 8.44
C GLU A 181 -0.94 0.25 7.09
N ALA A 182 -2.14 0.71 6.74
CA ALA A 182 -2.77 0.40 5.46
C ALA A 182 -2.36 1.37 4.34
N GLN A 183 -1.92 2.57 4.68
CA GLN A 183 -1.64 3.65 3.73
C GLN A 183 -0.16 3.78 3.38
N ARG A 184 0.74 3.54 4.33
CA ARG A 184 2.17 3.69 4.10
C ARG A 184 2.74 2.49 3.36
N VAL A 185 3.50 2.80 2.32
CA VAL A 185 4.19 1.82 1.48
C VAL A 185 5.66 2.20 1.34
N PRO A 186 6.55 1.23 1.08
CA PRO A 186 7.92 1.57 0.71
C PRO A 186 7.93 2.34 -0.61
N LEU A 187 8.89 3.25 -0.75
CA LEU A 187 9.20 3.91 -2.02
C LEU A 187 10.72 4.06 -2.12
N ILE A 188 11.31 3.27 -2.98
CA ILE A 188 12.77 3.17 -3.14
C ILE A 188 13.13 3.43 -4.58
N PHE A 189 14.11 4.32 -4.79
CA PHE A 189 14.71 4.59 -6.09
C PHE A 189 16.18 4.16 -6.08
N ALA A 190 16.61 3.49 -7.13
CA ALA A 190 18.00 3.05 -7.28
C ALA A 190 18.41 3.07 -8.76
N GLY A 191 19.73 3.03 -9.01
CA GLY A 191 20.29 2.91 -10.36
C GLY A 191 20.81 4.22 -10.91
N ARG A 192 20.77 4.34 -12.25
CA ARG A 192 21.41 5.43 -12.99
C ARG A 192 20.90 6.82 -12.55
N GLY A 193 21.82 7.69 -12.13
CA GLY A 193 21.49 9.07 -11.79
C GLY A 193 20.79 9.27 -10.44
N ILE A 194 20.47 8.20 -9.73
CA ILE A 194 19.83 8.29 -8.40
C ILE A 194 20.86 8.55 -7.33
N LYS A 195 20.58 9.52 -6.46
CA LYS A 195 21.44 9.88 -5.34
C LYS A 195 21.44 8.77 -4.28
N LYS A 196 22.62 8.25 -3.98
CA LYS A 196 22.77 7.12 -3.05
C LYS A 196 22.68 7.57 -1.58
N GLY A 197 22.18 6.69 -0.73
CA GLY A 197 22.19 6.84 0.73
C GLY A 197 21.28 7.95 1.27
N MET A 198 20.27 8.37 0.50
CA MET A 198 19.29 9.34 0.93
C MET A 198 18.12 8.63 1.63
N ASP A 199 17.78 9.06 2.84
CA ASP A 199 16.56 8.70 3.57
C ASP A 199 15.83 9.99 3.91
N ASP A 200 14.84 10.35 3.10
CA ASP A 200 14.06 11.58 3.28
C ASP A 200 12.76 11.27 4.02
N LYS A 201 12.62 11.90 5.20
CA LYS A 201 11.43 11.79 6.07
C LYS A 201 10.58 13.06 6.08
N SER A 202 11.02 14.09 5.36
CA SER A 202 10.36 15.41 5.35
C SER A 202 9.30 15.53 4.26
N VAL A 203 9.31 14.61 3.30
CA VAL A 203 8.46 14.68 2.10
C VAL A 203 7.17 13.92 2.32
N ILE A 204 6.07 14.60 2.06
CA ILE A 204 4.75 13.96 1.92
C ILE A 204 4.57 13.64 0.45
N CYS A 205 4.57 12.36 0.09
CA CYS A 205 4.37 11.91 -1.28
C CYS A 205 3.16 10.97 -1.39
N ASN A 206 2.69 10.83 -2.62
CA ASN A 206 1.52 10.02 -2.98
C ASN A 206 1.88 9.15 -4.18
N VAL A 207 1.16 8.05 -4.38
CA VAL A 207 1.32 7.17 -5.57
C VAL A 207 1.17 7.93 -6.89
N TRP A 208 0.40 9.01 -6.92
CA TRP A 208 0.25 9.87 -8.11
C TRP A 208 1.54 10.59 -8.53
N ASP A 209 2.52 10.69 -7.61
CA ASP A 209 3.83 11.30 -7.88
C ASP A 209 4.73 10.40 -8.74
N LEU A 210 4.41 9.11 -8.83
CA LEU A 210 5.19 8.16 -9.62
C LEU A 210 5.12 8.45 -11.12
N LEU A 211 3.93 8.74 -11.65
CA LEU A 211 3.76 8.99 -13.08
C LEU A 211 4.60 10.19 -13.57
N PRO A 212 4.47 11.41 -13.02
CA PRO A 212 5.29 12.53 -13.43
C PRO A 212 6.79 12.28 -13.20
N THR A 213 7.14 11.59 -12.12
CA THR A 213 8.55 11.23 -11.85
C THR A 213 9.13 10.33 -12.94
N MET A 214 8.43 9.25 -13.30
CA MET A 214 8.86 8.34 -14.36
C MET A 214 8.90 9.03 -15.74
N CYS A 215 7.96 9.89 -16.03
CA CYS A 215 7.95 10.64 -17.28
C CYS A 215 9.15 11.59 -17.38
N GLU A 216 9.49 12.31 -16.31
CA GLU A 216 10.66 13.16 -16.26
C GLU A 216 11.96 12.35 -16.40
N MET A 217 12.08 11.21 -15.69
CA MET A 217 13.19 10.26 -15.84
C MET A 217 13.36 9.74 -17.27
N ALA A 218 12.26 9.54 -17.99
CA ALA A 218 12.24 9.08 -19.36
C ALA A 218 12.35 10.23 -20.38
N SER A 219 12.47 11.49 -19.94
CA SER A 219 12.48 12.70 -20.79
C SER A 219 11.24 12.82 -21.67
N ILE A 220 10.08 12.43 -21.16
CA ILE A 220 8.77 12.56 -21.83
C ILE A 220 8.20 13.94 -21.52
N ALA A 221 8.14 14.81 -22.53
CA ALA A 221 7.75 16.21 -22.35
C ALA A 221 6.22 16.45 -22.31
N ASN A 222 5.44 15.65 -23.02
CA ASN A 222 3.99 15.85 -23.18
C ASN A 222 3.22 14.80 -22.40
N VAL A 223 3.12 15.00 -21.10
CA VAL A 223 2.31 14.13 -20.24
C VAL A 223 0.94 14.78 -20.05
N PRO A 224 -0.17 14.05 -20.23
CA PRO A 224 -1.51 14.58 -19.93
C PRO A 224 -1.61 15.08 -18.49
N ASN A 225 -2.57 15.96 -18.21
CA ASN A 225 -2.83 16.47 -16.86
C ASN A 225 -2.74 15.36 -15.80
N TYR A 226 -1.82 15.53 -14.86
CA TYR A 226 -1.66 14.69 -13.68
C TYR A 226 -1.63 15.57 -12.43
N GLU A 227 -2.10 15.02 -11.33
CA GLU A 227 -2.16 15.73 -10.05
C GLU A 227 -0.89 15.55 -9.20
N GLY A 228 -0.03 14.61 -9.58
CA GLY A 228 1.21 14.30 -8.88
C GLY A 228 2.28 15.36 -9.06
N ILE A 229 3.26 15.36 -8.16
CA ILE A 229 4.47 16.18 -8.20
C ILE A 229 5.66 15.25 -8.50
N SER A 230 6.48 15.64 -9.49
CA SER A 230 7.67 14.84 -9.79
C SER A 230 8.67 14.86 -8.63
N LEU A 231 9.13 13.70 -8.26
CA LEU A 231 10.19 13.48 -7.27
C LEU A 231 11.60 13.50 -7.91
N TYR A 232 11.71 13.71 -9.23
CA TYR A 232 12.96 13.57 -9.98
C TYR A 232 14.11 14.40 -9.38
N GLY A 233 13.90 15.71 -9.18
CA GLY A 233 14.91 16.57 -8.60
C GLY A 233 15.31 16.20 -7.16
N LEU A 234 14.37 15.64 -6.39
CA LEU A 234 14.67 15.12 -5.05
C LEU A 234 15.56 13.89 -5.13
N VAL A 235 15.18 12.88 -5.91
CA VAL A 235 15.88 11.59 -5.91
C VAL A 235 17.21 11.61 -6.67
N THR A 236 17.42 12.57 -7.58
CA THR A 236 18.67 12.72 -8.33
C THR A 236 19.65 13.72 -7.71
N GLU A 237 19.16 14.84 -7.24
CA GLU A 237 20.00 15.96 -6.80
C GLU A 237 19.86 16.24 -5.28
N GLY A 238 18.83 15.68 -4.64
CA GLY A 238 18.49 16.02 -3.26
C GLY A 238 17.85 17.40 -3.12
N LYS A 239 17.27 17.92 -4.20
CA LYS A 239 16.54 19.18 -4.17
C LYS A 239 15.26 19.01 -3.37
N PRO A 240 14.94 19.91 -2.44
CA PRO A 240 13.68 19.86 -1.73
C PRO A 240 12.51 19.96 -2.73
N LEU A 241 11.47 19.16 -2.50
CA LEU A 241 10.24 19.27 -3.27
C LEU A 241 9.55 20.62 -3.03
N LEU A 242 8.76 21.04 -4.03
CA LEU A 242 7.74 22.06 -3.80
C LEU A 242 6.88 21.62 -2.61
N LYS A 243 6.71 22.52 -1.65
CA LYS A 243 5.99 22.22 -0.42
C LYS A 243 4.55 21.84 -0.74
N ARG A 244 4.22 20.57 -0.55
CA ARG A 244 2.83 20.10 -0.57
C ARG A 244 2.28 20.30 0.83
N ASP A 245 1.16 21.02 0.93
CA ASP A 245 0.56 21.29 2.24
C ASP A 245 -0.29 20.11 2.74
N TYR A 246 -0.92 19.38 1.83
CA TYR A 246 -1.72 18.20 2.13
C TYR A 246 -1.67 17.15 1.02
N ILE A 247 -2.12 15.93 1.34
CA ILE A 247 -2.48 14.88 0.38
C ILE A 247 -3.93 14.46 0.58
N TYR A 248 -4.60 14.17 -0.52
CA TYR A 248 -5.92 13.56 -0.54
C TYR A 248 -5.78 12.06 -0.75
N LEU A 249 -6.55 11.28 0.01
CA LEU A 249 -6.60 9.83 -0.09
C LEU A 249 -8.06 9.37 -0.18
N GLU A 250 -8.26 8.36 -1.01
CA GLU A 250 -9.55 7.71 -1.21
C GLU A 250 -9.42 6.21 -0.94
N SER A 251 -10.37 5.65 -0.23
CA SER A 251 -10.54 4.21 -0.07
C SER A 251 -11.99 3.81 -0.38
N LEU A 252 -12.27 2.51 -0.41
CA LEU A 252 -13.63 2.01 -0.71
C LEU A 252 -14.72 2.52 0.24
N GLN A 253 -14.37 3.12 1.37
CA GLN A 253 -15.32 3.47 2.42
C GLN A 253 -15.12 4.86 3.03
N SER A 254 -14.11 5.58 2.60
CA SER A 254 -13.78 6.87 3.21
C SER A 254 -12.88 7.73 2.34
N TYR A 255 -12.98 9.03 2.58
CA TYR A 255 -12.12 10.08 2.04
C TYR A 255 -11.31 10.70 3.16
N GLN A 256 -10.07 11.06 2.89
CA GLN A 256 -9.17 11.59 3.91
C GLN A 256 -8.29 12.71 3.36
N ILE A 257 -8.05 13.71 4.21
CA ILE A 257 -6.99 14.70 4.05
C ILE A 257 -5.90 14.43 5.10
N ILE A 258 -4.65 14.40 4.65
CA ILE A 258 -3.48 14.41 5.54
C ILE A 258 -2.73 15.71 5.30
N LYS A 259 -2.75 16.60 6.31
CA LYS A 259 -2.07 17.89 6.25
C LYS A 259 -0.70 17.80 6.90
N GLN A 260 0.33 18.19 6.13
CA GLN A 260 1.72 18.29 6.57
C GLN A 260 2.28 17.00 7.21
N GLY A 261 1.74 15.83 6.84
CA GLY A 261 2.11 14.55 7.43
C GLY A 261 1.76 14.41 8.92
N ARG A 262 0.89 15.27 9.45
CA ARG A 262 0.56 15.35 10.88
C ARG A 262 -0.92 15.15 11.16
N TYR A 263 -1.77 15.96 10.57
CA TYR A 263 -3.20 15.97 10.86
C TYR A 263 -3.94 15.13 9.83
N LYS A 264 -4.68 14.14 10.29
CA LYS A 264 -5.50 13.26 9.45
C LYS A 264 -6.98 13.50 9.77
N TYR A 265 -7.75 13.86 8.76
CA TYR A 265 -9.18 14.06 8.86
C TYR A 265 -9.89 13.12 7.88
N THR A 266 -10.78 12.28 8.40
CA THR A 266 -11.43 11.22 7.63
C THR A 266 -12.95 11.37 7.69
N VAL A 267 -13.58 11.23 6.54
CA VAL A 267 -15.04 11.21 6.36
C VAL A 267 -15.46 9.86 5.82
N ARG A 268 -16.55 9.33 6.32
CA ARG A 268 -17.11 8.04 5.86
C ARG A 268 -17.84 8.22 4.54
N GLU A 269 -17.56 7.38 3.55
CA GLU A 269 -18.22 7.42 2.24
C GLU A 269 -19.75 7.29 2.34
N ALA A 270 -20.24 6.32 3.13
CA ALA A 270 -21.66 6.00 3.19
C ALA A 270 -22.53 7.11 3.81
N SER A 271 -21.98 7.97 4.66
CA SER A 271 -22.76 8.98 5.38
C SER A 271 -22.33 10.41 5.11
N GLY A 272 -21.15 10.61 4.50
CA GLY A 272 -20.52 11.92 4.39
C GLY A 272 -20.16 12.57 5.75
N LEU A 273 -20.32 11.83 6.85
CA LEU A 273 -20.07 12.38 8.17
C LEU A 273 -18.60 12.19 8.58
N PRO A 274 -18.03 13.18 9.25
CA PRO A 274 -16.73 13.07 9.90
C PRO A 274 -16.72 11.85 10.83
N CYS A 275 -15.68 11.04 10.72
CA CYS A 275 -15.60 9.82 11.51
C CYS A 275 -14.32 9.72 12.33
N MET A 276 -13.22 10.36 11.90
CA MET A 276 -11.95 10.30 12.60
C MET A 276 -11.13 11.57 12.38
N PHE A 277 -10.48 12.03 13.44
CA PHE A 277 -9.40 13.01 13.39
C PHE A 277 -8.25 12.54 14.27
N THR A 278 -7.03 12.59 13.74
CA THR A 278 -5.80 12.16 14.41
C THR A 278 -4.73 13.24 14.30
N ASP A 279 -3.96 13.44 15.35
CA ASP A 279 -2.71 14.20 15.36
C ASP A 279 -1.53 13.22 15.54
N LEU A 280 -0.88 12.82 14.44
CA LEU A 280 0.21 11.84 14.44
C LEU A 280 1.43 12.27 15.27
N LYS A 281 1.58 13.56 15.56
CA LYS A 281 2.63 14.07 16.46
C LYS A 281 2.35 13.72 17.91
N VAL A 282 1.08 13.64 18.30
CA VAL A 282 0.64 13.33 19.66
C VAL A 282 0.37 11.84 19.83
N ASP A 283 -0.24 11.25 18.82
CA ASP A 283 -0.63 9.83 18.78
C ASP A 283 -0.25 9.19 17.45
N SER A 284 1.00 8.81 17.32
CA SER A 284 1.54 8.18 16.11
C SER A 284 1.01 6.77 15.85
N LEU A 285 0.31 6.17 16.81
CA LEU A 285 -0.32 4.85 16.71
C LEU A 285 -1.82 4.93 16.44
N GLU A 286 -2.36 6.14 16.30
CA GLU A 286 -3.77 6.40 15.98
C GLU A 286 -4.77 5.68 16.92
N THR A 287 -4.43 5.62 18.20
CA THR A 287 -5.24 4.94 19.23
C THR A 287 -6.38 5.80 19.76
N MET A 288 -6.35 7.11 19.51
CA MET A 288 -7.33 8.08 19.99
C MET A 288 -8.02 8.79 18.82
N ASN A 289 -9.34 8.78 18.81
CA ASN A 289 -10.09 9.66 17.93
C ASN A 289 -10.27 11.03 18.58
N LEU A 290 -9.69 12.07 18.01
CA LEU A 290 -9.67 13.42 18.53
C LEU A 290 -10.75 14.33 17.91
N ILE A 291 -11.71 13.76 17.16
CA ILE A 291 -12.69 14.50 16.34
C ILE A 291 -13.57 15.47 17.18
N GLU A 292 -13.87 15.11 18.42
CA GLU A 292 -14.72 15.91 19.30
C GLU A 292 -13.94 16.82 20.27
N LYS A 293 -12.60 16.82 20.17
CA LYS A 293 -11.76 17.59 21.11
C LYS A 293 -11.79 19.08 20.77
N PRO A 294 -12.18 19.97 21.72
CA PRO A 294 -12.34 21.42 21.47
C PRO A 294 -11.10 22.09 20.89
N GLN A 295 -9.90 21.69 21.37
CA GLN A 295 -8.63 22.30 20.93
C GLN A 295 -8.26 22.01 19.47
N TYR A 296 -8.96 21.12 18.78
CA TYR A 296 -8.71 20.76 17.38
C TYR A 296 -9.81 21.26 16.42
N GLN A 297 -10.87 21.90 16.91
CA GLN A 297 -12.01 22.27 16.07
C GLN A 297 -11.64 23.24 14.93
N ASP A 298 -10.72 24.15 15.17
CA ASP A 298 -10.26 25.10 14.13
C ASP A 298 -9.56 24.35 12.98
N VAL A 299 -8.63 23.45 13.31
CA VAL A 299 -7.91 22.65 12.29
C VAL A 299 -8.84 21.65 11.62
N ILE A 300 -9.79 21.06 12.33
CA ILE A 300 -10.80 20.16 11.74
C ILE A 300 -11.66 20.92 10.73
N THR A 301 -12.08 22.15 11.07
CA THR A 301 -12.84 23.01 10.15
C THR A 301 -12.06 23.34 8.90
N GLU A 302 -10.78 23.67 9.03
CA GLU A 302 -9.89 23.89 7.88
C GLU A 302 -9.77 22.64 6.99
N LEU A 303 -9.54 21.47 7.59
CA LEU A 303 -9.40 20.22 6.83
C LEU A 303 -10.71 19.80 6.16
N LYS A 304 -11.84 20.11 6.77
CA LYS A 304 -13.16 19.90 6.17
C LYS A 304 -13.30 20.72 4.89
N VAL A 305 -12.94 22.01 4.91
CA VAL A 305 -12.99 22.87 3.73
C VAL A 305 -12.11 22.30 2.61
N ILE A 306 -10.88 21.93 2.92
CA ILE A 306 -9.95 21.32 1.94
C ILE A 306 -10.57 20.03 1.35
N LEU A 307 -11.16 19.18 2.18
CA LEU A 307 -11.80 17.95 1.70
C LEU A 307 -13.01 18.23 0.80
N ASP A 308 -13.85 19.17 1.19
CA ASP A 308 -15.04 19.56 0.41
C ASP A 308 -14.62 20.09 -0.99
N GLU A 309 -13.57 20.92 -1.07
CA GLU A 309 -12.99 21.40 -2.33
C GLU A 309 -12.43 20.27 -3.19
N GLU A 310 -11.73 19.30 -2.60
CA GLU A 310 -11.22 18.11 -3.30
C GLU A 310 -12.35 17.24 -3.85
N LEU A 311 -13.40 17.03 -3.08
CA LEU A 311 -14.56 16.25 -3.52
C LEU A 311 -15.31 16.95 -4.65
N GLU A 312 -15.48 18.26 -4.58
CA GLU A 312 -16.09 19.06 -5.67
C GLU A 312 -15.23 19.00 -6.93
N HIS A 313 -13.93 19.22 -6.83
CA HIS A 313 -12.99 19.11 -7.94
C HIS A 313 -13.09 17.75 -8.66
N ARG A 314 -13.26 16.66 -7.91
CA ARG A 314 -13.40 15.28 -8.42
C ARG A 314 -14.81 14.94 -8.84
N GLN A 315 -15.76 15.85 -8.72
CA GLN A 315 -17.17 15.63 -9.00
C GLN A 315 -17.76 14.47 -8.16
N ILE A 316 -17.29 14.34 -6.93
CA ILE A 316 -17.83 13.39 -5.95
C ILE A 316 -18.92 14.10 -5.17
N VAL A 317 -20.13 13.56 -5.19
CA VAL A 317 -21.31 14.14 -4.54
C VAL A 317 -21.87 13.17 -3.49
N LEU A 318 -22.44 13.71 -2.43
CA LEU A 318 -23.19 12.94 -1.45
C LEU A 318 -24.64 12.84 -1.91
N ASP A 319 -25.15 11.63 -2.05
CA ASP A 319 -26.56 11.34 -2.32
C ASP A 319 -27.16 10.45 -1.21
N GLU A 320 -28.40 10.00 -1.37
CA GLU A 320 -29.10 9.12 -0.43
C GLU A 320 -28.43 7.76 -0.21
N ASN A 321 -27.49 7.38 -1.09
CA ASN A 321 -26.72 6.16 -1.01
C ASN A 321 -25.24 6.39 -0.61
N GLY A 322 -24.89 7.60 -0.19
CA GLY A 322 -23.54 8.01 0.20
C GLY A 322 -22.80 8.80 -0.88
N TRP A 323 -21.50 9.05 -0.65
CA TRP A 323 -20.65 9.75 -1.60
C TRP A 323 -20.42 8.95 -2.88
N ARG A 324 -20.61 9.59 -4.04
CA ARG A 324 -20.43 8.96 -5.35
C ARG A 324 -19.86 9.93 -6.37
N ASN A 325 -19.13 9.40 -7.33
CA ASN A 325 -18.77 10.18 -8.51
C ASN A 325 -20.06 10.55 -9.28
N SER A 326 -20.23 11.83 -9.62
CA SER A 326 -21.42 12.34 -10.32
C SER A 326 -21.69 11.69 -11.69
N LYS A 327 -20.67 11.05 -12.28
CA LYS A 327 -20.79 10.29 -13.54
C LYS A 327 -21.23 8.84 -13.36
N GLY A 328 -21.56 8.44 -12.13
CA GLY A 328 -21.86 7.06 -11.79
C GLY A 328 -20.58 6.19 -11.71
N ARG A 329 -20.61 5.12 -10.93
CA ARG A 329 -19.54 4.12 -10.98
C ARG A 329 -19.50 3.58 -12.41
N VAL A 330 -18.38 3.77 -13.09
CA VAL A 330 -18.11 3.03 -14.32
C VAL A 330 -18.06 1.56 -13.91
N LYS A 331 -19.07 0.82 -14.34
CA LYS A 331 -19.16 -0.64 -14.13
C LYS A 331 -18.03 -1.35 -14.85
#